data_7554da8d72e34571da20905f2ff0e622
#
_entry.id   7554da8d72e34571da20905f2ff0e622
#
_cell.length_a   1.000
_cell.length_b   1.000
_cell.length_c   1.000
_cell.angle_alpha   90.00
_cell.angle_beta   90.00
_cell.angle_gamma   90.00
#
_symmetry.space_group_name_H-M   'P 1'
#
loop_
_entity.id
_entity.type
_entity.pdbx_description
1 polymer ?
#
loop_
_entity_poly.entity_id
_entity_poly.type
_entity_poly.pdbx_seq_one_letter_code
_entity_poly.pdbx_strand_id
1 'polypeptide(L)'
;LRASLERLLEPLGGMSAFVKKGNSVLLKPNLLTAGRPGKECITRPEIVYCVAQLVKEAGGKPFFGDSPAFGSARGVAKANGYLPMMAELDIPIVEFHGKGYETASDTFNHLRLSKEAMNADVVINLPKVKSHMQLTLTMGVKNLFGCVPGKMKAWWHMEAGKDEIRFGEMLVETARAINPQLTIIDGIIGQEGNGPIGGEPRHLRSEEHT
;
A
#
# COMPACT_ATOMS: atom_id res chain seq x y z
N LEU A 1 -13.24 -13.44 -5.91
CA LEU A 1 -12.05 -12.72 -5.47
C LEU A 1 -11.30 -13.49 -4.38
N ARG A 2 -11.95 -13.88 -3.27
CA ARG A 2 -11.29 -14.62 -2.19
C ARG A 2 -10.62 -15.91 -2.69
N ALA A 3 -11.34 -16.78 -3.39
CA ALA A 3 -10.78 -18.00 -3.96
C ALA A 3 -9.61 -17.77 -4.92
N SER A 4 -9.59 -16.62 -5.62
CA SER A 4 -8.46 -16.24 -6.46
C SER A 4 -7.22 -15.84 -5.63
N LEU A 5 -7.42 -15.16 -4.50
CA LEU A 5 -6.33 -14.85 -3.56
C LEU A 5 -5.77 -16.11 -2.89
N GLU A 6 -6.63 -17.04 -2.50
CA GLU A 6 -6.19 -18.32 -1.93
C GLU A 6 -5.33 -19.11 -2.93
N ARG A 7 -5.78 -19.23 -4.18
CA ARG A 7 -4.98 -19.87 -5.25
C ARG A 7 -3.67 -19.13 -5.54
N LEU A 8 -3.66 -17.80 -5.47
CA LEU A 8 -2.45 -16.99 -5.66
C LEU A 8 -1.42 -17.26 -4.56
N LEU A 9 -1.88 -17.46 -3.32
CA LEU A 9 -1.02 -17.69 -2.16
C LEU A 9 -0.63 -19.16 -1.97
N GLU A 10 -1.36 -20.10 -2.53
CA GLU A 10 -1.13 -21.54 -2.36
C GLU A 10 0.30 -21.98 -2.69
N PRO A 11 0.93 -21.57 -3.82
CA PRO A 11 2.31 -21.93 -4.14
C PRO A 11 3.33 -21.36 -3.15
N LEU A 12 2.95 -20.33 -2.38
CA LEU A 12 3.78 -19.67 -1.36
C LEU A 12 3.55 -20.25 0.06
N GLY A 13 2.70 -21.26 0.20
CA GLY A 13 2.35 -21.86 1.48
C GLY A 13 1.16 -21.21 2.18
N GLY A 14 0.35 -20.40 1.46
CA GLY A 14 -0.81 -19.70 1.98
C GLY A 14 -0.48 -18.52 2.87
N MET A 15 -1.50 -17.89 3.47
CA MET A 15 -1.30 -16.75 4.38
C MET A 15 -0.50 -17.12 5.63
N SER A 16 -0.60 -18.33 6.12
CA SER A 16 0.11 -18.84 7.30
C SER A 16 1.64 -18.99 7.12
N ALA A 17 2.14 -18.94 5.87
CA ALA A 17 3.58 -18.82 5.61
C ALA A 17 4.13 -17.45 6.06
N PHE A 18 3.32 -16.41 5.99
CA PHE A 18 3.71 -15.03 6.29
C PHE A 18 3.24 -14.55 7.67
N VAL A 19 2.07 -15.02 8.13
CA VAL A 19 1.41 -14.56 9.35
C VAL A 19 1.37 -15.67 10.37
N LYS A 20 1.85 -15.40 11.59
CA LYS A 20 1.75 -16.31 12.74
C LYS A 20 0.69 -15.83 13.72
N LYS A 21 0.17 -16.77 14.53
CA LYS A 21 -0.82 -16.45 15.57
C LYS A 21 -0.30 -15.34 16.49
N GLY A 22 -1.10 -14.31 16.64
CA GLY A 22 -0.81 -13.16 17.50
C GLY A 22 -0.05 -12.02 16.83
N ASN A 23 0.53 -12.21 15.63
CA ASN A 23 1.22 -11.12 14.92
C ASN A 23 0.33 -9.91 14.72
N SER A 24 0.86 -8.74 14.98
CA SER A 24 0.31 -7.46 14.51
C SER A 24 0.60 -7.32 13.01
N VAL A 25 -0.45 -7.19 12.18
CA VAL A 25 -0.32 -7.21 10.72
C VAL A 25 -0.83 -5.91 10.12
N LEU A 26 0.08 -5.11 9.57
CA LEU A 26 -0.31 -3.93 8.82
C LEU A 26 -0.84 -4.33 7.44
N LEU A 27 -2.10 -4.01 7.17
CA LEU A 27 -2.67 -3.97 5.83
C LEU A 27 -2.44 -2.58 5.25
N LYS A 28 -1.50 -2.48 4.29
CA LYS A 28 -1.05 -1.22 3.70
C LYS A 28 -1.60 -1.05 2.28
N PRO A 29 -2.82 -0.51 2.10
CA PRO A 29 -3.36 -0.24 0.77
C PRO A 29 -2.70 0.98 0.12
N ASN A 30 -3.12 1.29 -1.10
CA ASN A 30 -2.92 2.59 -1.73
C ASN A 30 -4.21 3.42 -1.56
N LEU A 31 -4.26 4.32 -0.58
CA LEU A 31 -5.40 5.21 -0.36
C LEU A 31 -5.37 6.45 -1.25
N LEU A 32 -4.19 6.98 -1.51
CA LEU A 32 -3.90 8.19 -2.28
C LEU A 32 -4.72 9.42 -1.84
N THR A 33 -6.02 9.43 -2.12
CA THR A 33 -6.95 10.52 -1.80
C THR A 33 -8.39 9.99 -1.72
N ALA A 34 -9.33 10.82 -1.29
CA ALA A 34 -10.74 10.53 -1.43
C ALA A 34 -11.09 10.25 -2.90
N GLY A 35 -11.66 9.08 -3.16
CA GLY A 35 -11.91 8.60 -4.51
C GLY A 35 -12.92 9.47 -5.25
N ARG A 36 -12.77 9.47 -6.57
CA ARG A 36 -13.82 9.94 -7.49
C ARG A 36 -14.45 8.70 -8.11
N PRO A 37 -15.78 8.61 -8.17
CA PRO A 37 -16.44 7.51 -8.85
C PRO A 37 -15.86 7.27 -10.26
N GLY A 38 -15.60 6.02 -10.60
CA GLY A 38 -15.04 5.63 -11.90
C GLY A 38 -13.53 5.86 -12.08
N LYS A 39 -12.80 6.31 -11.05
CA LYS A 39 -11.34 6.44 -11.08
C LYS A 39 -10.67 5.34 -10.26
N GLU A 40 -10.03 4.41 -10.94
CA GLU A 40 -9.37 3.21 -10.36
C GLU A 40 -7.95 3.55 -9.86
N CYS A 41 -7.83 4.56 -9.00
CA CYS A 41 -6.53 5.06 -8.52
C CYS A 41 -6.14 4.58 -7.11
N ILE A 42 -7.02 3.81 -6.45
CA ILE A 42 -6.82 3.26 -5.11
C ILE A 42 -6.89 1.74 -5.14
N THR A 43 -6.38 1.07 -4.11
CA THR A 43 -6.59 -0.37 -3.92
C THR A 43 -8.07 -0.65 -3.68
N ARG A 44 -8.62 -1.67 -4.31
CA ARG A 44 -10.03 -2.02 -4.16
C ARG A 44 -10.33 -2.49 -2.73
N PRO A 45 -11.39 -1.96 -2.09
CA PRO A 45 -11.75 -2.33 -0.71
C PRO A 45 -11.96 -3.83 -0.52
N GLU A 46 -12.54 -4.51 -1.52
CA GLU A 46 -12.81 -5.94 -1.47
C GLU A 46 -11.53 -6.79 -1.43
N ILE A 47 -10.42 -6.33 -2.04
CA ILE A 47 -9.12 -7.00 -1.94
C ILE A 47 -8.61 -6.91 -0.50
N VAL A 48 -8.65 -5.72 0.09
CA VAL A 48 -8.21 -5.50 1.47
C VAL A 48 -9.05 -6.33 2.44
N TYR A 49 -10.37 -6.38 2.24
CA TYR A 49 -11.29 -7.18 3.03
C TYR A 49 -10.95 -8.67 2.97
N CYS A 50 -10.79 -9.24 1.78
CA CYS A 50 -10.44 -10.65 1.63
C CYS A 50 -9.07 -10.99 2.24
N VAL A 51 -8.07 -10.12 2.06
CA VAL A 51 -6.75 -10.30 2.68
C VAL A 51 -6.86 -10.24 4.21
N ALA A 52 -7.67 -9.32 4.74
CA ALA A 52 -7.91 -9.20 6.17
C ALA A 52 -8.54 -10.47 6.77
N GLN A 53 -9.50 -11.08 6.07
CA GLN A 53 -10.09 -12.36 6.47
C GLN A 53 -9.02 -13.45 6.55
N LEU A 54 -8.18 -13.59 5.51
CA LEU A 54 -7.09 -14.58 5.47
C LEU A 54 -6.07 -14.37 6.60
N VAL A 55 -5.75 -13.12 6.93
CA VAL A 55 -4.88 -12.77 8.06
C VAL A 55 -5.49 -13.21 9.39
N LYS A 56 -6.79 -12.93 9.62
CA LYS A 56 -7.50 -13.35 10.86
C LYS A 56 -7.57 -14.86 10.98
N GLU A 57 -7.82 -15.57 9.90
CA GLU A 57 -7.84 -17.05 9.86
C GLU A 57 -6.47 -17.66 10.16
N ALA A 58 -5.37 -17.02 9.73
CA ALA A 58 -4.02 -17.40 10.11
C ALA A 58 -3.69 -17.04 11.59
N GLY A 59 -4.63 -16.40 12.31
CA GLY A 59 -4.48 -16.01 13.71
C GLY A 59 -3.78 -14.67 13.92
N GLY A 60 -3.55 -13.88 12.88
CA GLY A 60 -3.00 -12.54 12.96
C GLY A 60 -4.02 -11.50 13.45
N LYS A 61 -3.52 -10.35 13.88
CA LYS A 61 -4.28 -9.18 14.34
C LYS A 61 -4.11 -8.06 13.33
N PRO A 62 -4.95 -8.00 12.27
CA PRO A 62 -4.80 -6.99 11.24
C PRO A 62 -5.18 -5.60 11.75
N PHE A 63 -4.47 -4.60 11.26
CA PHE A 63 -4.83 -3.20 11.34
C PHE A 63 -4.58 -2.54 9.98
N PHE A 64 -5.38 -1.52 9.67
CA PHE A 64 -5.37 -0.84 8.39
C PHE A 64 -4.70 0.52 8.53
N GLY A 65 -3.75 0.85 7.66
CA GLY A 65 -3.06 2.13 7.71
C GLY A 65 -2.45 2.57 6.38
N ASP A 66 -2.48 3.86 6.16
CA ASP A 66 -1.76 4.57 5.09
C ASP A 66 -1.63 6.05 5.48
N SER A 67 -0.70 6.76 4.85
CA SER A 67 -0.70 8.21 4.87
C SER A 67 -1.10 8.71 3.48
N PRO A 68 -2.37 9.08 3.27
CA PRO A 68 -2.84 9.59 1.98
C PRO A 68 -2.16 10.93 1.64
N ALA A 69 -2.26 11.33 0.36
CA ALA A 69 -1.71 12.61 -0.08
C ALA A 69 -2.46 13.80 0.56
N PHE A 70 -3.78 13.66 0.72
CA PHE A 70 -4.66 14.66 1.34
C PHE A 70 -5.66 13.98 2.28
N GLY A 71 -5.92 14.62 3.42
CA GLY A 71 -6.86 14.13 4.42
C GLY A 71 -6.23 13.13 5.42
N SER A 72 -7.06 12.57 6.29
CA SER A 72 -6.70 11.53 7.24
C SER A 72 -6.92 10.14 6.63
N ALA A 73 -6.21 9.14 7.13
CA ALA A 73 -6.40 7.74 6.70
C ALA A 73 -7.86 7.31 6.88
N ARG A 74 -8.46 7.62 8.03
CA ARG A 74 -9.86 7.30 8.31
C ARG A 74 -10.84 8.05 7.40
N GLY A 75 -10.59 9.34 7.13
CA GLY A 75 -11.45 10.17 6.27
C GLY A 75 -11.44 9.65 4.83
N VAL A 76 -10.25 9.35 4.29
CA VAL A 76 -10.10 8.81 2.95
C VAL A 76 -10.65 7.39 2.86
N ALA A 77 -10.44 6.54 3.87
CA ALA A 77 -11.01 5.20 3.93
C ALA A 77 -12.56 5.25 3.95
N LYS A 78 -13.15 6.22 4.68
CA LYS A 78 -14.60 6.44 4.66
C LYS A 78 -15.11 6.79 3.26
N ALA A 79 -14.48 7.78 2.62
CA ALA A 79 -14.87 8.24 1.29
C ALA A 79 -14.75 7.16 0.19
N ASN A 80 -13.87 6.19 0.41
CA ASN A 80 -13.59 5.10 -0.53
C ASN A 80 -14.26 3.75 -0.17
N GLY A 81 -15.19 3.74 0.80
CA GLY A 81 -16.00 2.56 1.11
C GLY A 81 -15.34 1.47 1.95
N TYR A 82 -14.17 1.73 2.56
CA TYR A 82 -13.51 0.72 3.41
C TYR A 82 -14.16 0.56 4.80
N LEU A 83 -14.80 1.62 5.34
CA LEU A 83 -15.26 1.61 6.72
C LEU A 83 -16.20 0.46 7.08
N PRO A 84 -17.25 0.15 6.29
CA PRO A 84 -18.15 -0.95 6.62
C PRO A 84 -17.44 -2.28 6.73
N MET A 85 -16.53 -2.56 5.77
CA MET A 85 -15.76 -3.82 5.71
C MET A 85 -14.77 -3.96 6.86
N MET A 86 -14.10 -2.86 7.22
CA MET A 86 -13.17 -2.87 8.36
C MET A 86 -13.91 -3.01 9.68
N ALA A 87 -15.08 -2.39 9.82
CA ALA A 87 -15.93 -2.51 11.02
C ALA A 87 -16.50 -3.93 11.19
N GLU A 88 -16.92 -4.57 10.10
CA GLU A 88 -17.40 -5.97 10.13
C GLU A 88 -16.36 -6.95 10.68
N LEU A 89 -15.09 -6.70 10.40
CA LEU A 89 -13.98 -7.54 10.84
C LEU A 89 -13.27 -7.01 12.11
N ASP A 90 -13.80 -5.97 12.77
CA ASP A 90 -13.16 -5.31 13.92
C ASP A 90 -11.71 -4.88 13.65
N ILE A 91 -11.43 -4.33 12.45
CA ILE A 91 -10.11 -3.89 12.04
C ILE A 91 -9.94 -2.40 12.32
N PRO A 92 -9.01 -2.00 13.20
CA PRO A 92 -8.74 -0.61 13.47
C PRO A 92 -8.08 0.09 12.26
N ILE A 93 -8.55 1.30 11.95
CA ILE A 93 -7.91 2.20 11.00
C ILE A 93 -7.03 3.15 11.78
N VAL A 94 -5.74 3.13 11.52
CA VAL A 94 -4.74 3.93 12.23
C VAL A 94 -4.20 5.07 11.39
N GLU A 95 -3.91 6.19 12.04
CA GLU A 95 -3.16 7.29 11.45
C GLU A 95 -1.66 7.03 11.63
N PHE A 96 -0.85 7.41 10.66
CA PHE A 96 0.58 7.21 10.70
C PHE A 96 1.31 8.40 11.36
N HIS A 97 2.13 8.10 12.37
CA HIS A 97 2.95 9.06 13.09
C HIS A 97 4.43 8.84 12.77
N GLY A 98 5.12 9.90 12.35
CA GLY A 98 6.50 9.82 11.92
C GLY A 98 7.50 9.69 13.06
N LYS A 99 8.46 8.79 12.89
CA LYS A 99 9.69 8.68 13.70
C LYS A 99 10.87 8.61 12.74
N GLY A 100 12.02 9.16 13.16
CA GLY A 100 13.27 9.01 12.43
C GLY A 100 13.81 7.59 12.56
N TYR A 101 14.30 7.05 11.46
CA TYR A 101 14.99 5.77 11.38
C TYR A 101 16.29 5.95 10.62
N GLU A 102 17.36 5.38 11.13
CA GLU A 102 18.63 5.27 10.42
C GLU A 102 18.59 4.08 9.47
N THR A 103 19.15 4.26 8.29
CA THR A 103 19.26 3.22 7.27
C THR A 103 20.73 2.99 6.95
N ALA A 104 21.05 1.90 6.28
CA ALA A 104 22.39 1.62 5.82
C ALA A 104 22.80 2.38 4.53
N SER A 105 21.90 3.25 4.01
CA SER A 105 22.17 4.03 2.82
C SER A 105 23.06 5.23 3.12
N ASP A 106 24.09 5.45 2.32
CA ASP A 106 24.98 6.62 2.43
C ASP A 106 24.27 7.92 2.03
N THR A 107 23.27 7.83 1.15
CA THR A 107 22.51 9.00 0.63
C THR A 107 21.29 9.31 1.46
N PHE A 108 20.56 8.28 1.92
CA PHE A 108 19.30 8.39 2.64
C PHE A 108 19.37 7.68 4.00
N ASN A 109 20.40 8.02 4.78
CA ASN A 109 20.69 7.41 6.08
C ASN A 109 19.66 7.78 7.18
N HIS A 110 18.86 8.83 6.97
CA HIS A 110 17.80 9.25 7.88
C HIS A 110 16.46 9.33 7.17
N LEU A 111 15.63 8.31 7.34
CA LEU A 111 14.26 8.30 6.85
C LEU A 111 13.29 8.61 8.00
N ARG A 112 12.23 9.37 7.69
CA ARG A 112 11.12 9.57 8.61
C ARG A 112 9.93 8.71 8.20
N LEU A 113 9.79 7.58 8.88
CA LEU A 113 8.79 6.56 8.57
C LEU A 113 7.71 6.49 9.66
N SER A 114 6.58 5.88 9.32
CA SER A 114 5.52 5.60 10.28
C SER A 114 5.98 4.61 11.34
N LYS A 115 5.87 4.99 12.62
CA LYS A 115 6.15 4.08 13.73
C LYS A 115 5.20 2.88 13.74
N GLU A 116 3.96 3.07 13.27
CA GLU A 116 2.95 2.00 13.18
C GLU A 116 3.36 0.95 12.17
N ALA A 117 3.90 1.36 11.01
CA ALA A 117 4.41 0.43 10.00
C ALA A 117 5.71 -0.26 10.46
N MET A 118 6.62 0.49 11.09
CA MET A 118 7.91 -0.06 11.56
C MET A 118 7.78 -1.00 12.75
N ASN A 119 6.72 -0.87 13.54
CA ASN A 119 6.46 -1.71 14.72
C ASN A 119 5.52 -2.90 14.43
N ALA A 120 4.99 -3.01 13.21
CA ALA A 120 4.21 -4.18 12.81
C ALA A 120 5.11 -5.43 12.73
N ASP A 121 4.62 -6.56 13.22
CA ASP A 121 5.33 -7.83 13.06
C ASP A 121 5.34 -8.29 11.59
N VAL A 122 4.30 -7.94 10.84
CA VAL A 122 4.13 -8.25 9.42
C VAL A 122 3.54 -7.05 8.69
N VAL A 123 4.11 -6.70 7.55
CA VAL A 123 3.55 -5.71 6.61
C VAL A 123 3.09 -6.42 5.35
N ILE A 124 1.79 -6.34 5.07
CA ILE A 124 1.21 -6.78 3.81
C ILE A 124 0.94 -5.55 2.96
N ASN A 125 1.72 -5.40 1.91
CA ASN A 125 1.65 -4.28 0.99
C ASN A 125 0.64 -4.57 -0.12
N LEU A 126 -0.37 -3.70 -0.27
CA LEU A 126 -1.49 -3.87 -1.20
C LEU A 126 -1.54 -2.69 -2.20
N PRO A 127 -0.60 -2.62 -3.15
CA PRO A 127 -0.53 -1.53 -4.11
C PRO A 127 -1.58 -1.65 -5.20
N LYS A 128 -1.85 -0.53 -5.87
CA LYS A 128 -2.65 -0.42 -7.10
C LYS A 128 -1.73 -0.27 -8.31
N VAL A 129 -2.02 -0.99 -9.39
CA VAL A 129 -1.35 -0.75 -10.68
C VAL A 129 -1.89 0.52 -11.30
N LYS A 130 -1.05 1.53 -11.47
CA LYS A 130 -1.41 2.79 -12.12
C LYS A 130 -0.20 3.53 -12.67
N SER A 131 -0.43 4.34 -13.69
CA SER A 131 0.56 5.29 -14.22
C SER A 131 0.94 6.36 -13.20
N HIS A 132 2.10 6.95 -13.37
CA HIS A 132 2.61 8.04 -12.56
C HIS A 132 3.46 8.99 -13.42
N MET A 133 3.17 10.28 -13.38
CA MET A 133 3.85 11.27 -14.21
C MET A 133 5.36 11.29 -14.03
N GLN A 134 5.86 11.16 -12.79
CA GLN A 134 7.28 11.26 -12.46
C GLN A 134 8.02 9.93 -12.53
N LEU A 135 7.36 8.81 -12.27
CA LEU A 135 7.99 7.49 -12.13
C LEU A 135 7.42 6.46 -13.10
N THR A 136 6.73 6.90 -14.12
CA THR A 136 6.07 6.07 -15.14
C THR A 136 4.98 5.17 -14.54
N LEU A 137 5.30 4.36 -13.52
CA LEU A 137 4.41 3.35 -12.97
C LEU A 137 4.42 3.37 -11.42
N THR A 138 3.25 3.13 -10.83
CA THR A 138 3.07 2.90 -9.39
C THR A 138 2.76 1.42 -9.15
N MET A 139 3.56 0.79 -8.30
CA MET A 139 3.35 -0.59 -7.80
C MET A 139 3.94 -0.75 -6.39
N GLY A 140 4.50 -1.93 -6.06
CA GLY A 140 4.92 -2.33 -4.72
C GLY A 140 5.82 -1.31 -4.01
N VAL A 141 6.96 -0.98 -4.60
CA VAL A 141 7.94 -0.06 -4.00
C VAL A 141 7.35 1.33 -3.78
N LYS A 142 6.73 1.91 -4.80
CA LYS A 142 6.13 3.25 -4.70
C LYS A 142 4.99 3.33 -3.69
N ASN A 143 4.23 2.24 -3.49
CA ASN A 143 3.15 2.21 -2.51
C ASN A 143 3.67 2.42 -1.08
N LEU A 144 4.86 1.90 -0.76
CA LEU A 144 5.46 2.02 0.56
C LEU A 144 5.87 3.46 0.92
N PHE A 145 5.94 4.36 -0.05
CA PHE A 145 6.04 5.80 0.22
C PHE A 145 4.85 6.33 1.02
N GLY A 146 3.70 5.63 1.03
CA GLY A 146 2.61 5.87 1.95
C GLY A 146 2.95 5.65 3.43
N CYS A 147 4.08 5.01 3.75
CA CYS A 147 4.60 4.90 5.11
C CYS A 147 5.41 6.13 5.55
N VAL A 148 5.66 7.09 4.67
CA VAL A 148 6.21 8.41 5.01
C VAL A 148 5.04 9.31 5.42
N PRO A 149 4.93 9.74 6.70
CA PRO A 149 3.74 10.43 7.17
C PRO A 149 3.72 11.92 6.84
N GLY A 150 2.52 12.43 6.61
CA GLY A 150 2.21 13.86 6.56
C GLY A 150 2.94 14.63 5.46
N LYS A 151 3.31 15.88 5.79
CA LYS A 151 3.96 16.85 4.88
C LYS A 151 5.35 16.42 4.42
N MET A 152 5.96 15.42 5.04
CA MET A 152 7.28 14.91 4.66
C MET A 152 7.30 14.37 3.23
N LYS A 153 6.17 13.85 2.71
CA LYS A 153 6.08 13.44 1.30
C LYS A 153 6.33 14.58 0.33
N ALA A 154 5.70 15.73 0.58
CA ALA A 154 5.90 16.92 -0.24
C ALA A 154 7.35 17.41 -0.15
N TRP A 155 7.92 17.39 1.06
CA TRP A 155 9.33 17.73 1.28
C TRP A 155 10.26 16.81 0.48
N TRP A 156 10.06 15.48 0.53
CA TRP A 156 10.86 14.52 -0.24
C TRP A 156 10.71 14.70 -1.75
N HIS A 157 9.51 15.02 -2.25
CA HIS A 157 9.33 15.37 -3.66
C HIS A 157 10.10 16.64 -4.04
N MET A 158 10.18 17.62 -3.15
CA MET A 158 10.95 18.84 -3.37
C MET A 158 12.46 18.61 -3.27
N GLU A 159 12.89 17.84 -2.27
CA GLU A 159 14.30 17.51 -2.03
C GLU A 159 14.90 16.66 -3.16
N ALA A 160 14.15 15.70 -3.66
CA ALA A 160 14.53 14.95 -4.85
C ALA A 160 14.55 15.85 -6.11
N GLY A 161 13.83 16.99 -6.07
CA GLY A 161 13.77 17.93 -7.17
C GLY A 161 13.22 17.29 -8.44
N LYS A 162 13.94 17.54 -9.56
CA LYS A 162 13.67 16.92 -10.87
C LYS A 162 14.51 15.66 -11.10
N ASP A 163 15.26 15.21 -10.11
CA ASP A 163 16.10 14.03 -10.21
C ASP A 163 15.29 12.76 -9.88
N GLU A 164 14.81 12.10 -10.92
CA GLU A 164 14.00 10.89 -10.84
C GLU A 164 14.81 9.72 -10.27
N ILE A 165 16.12 9.67 -10.52
CA ILE A 165 17.01 8.62 -10.02
C ILE A 165 17.11 8.74 -8.51
N ARG A 166 17.43 9.92 -8.00
CA ARG A 166 17.51 10.20 -6.57
C ARG A 166 16.19 9.92 -5.85
N PHE A 167 15.07 10.27 -6.47
CA PHE A 167 13.76 9.95 -5.92
C PHE A 167 13.50 8.43 -5.90
N GLY A 168 13.90 7.73 -6.97
CA GLY A 168 13.83 6.28 -7.05
C GLY A 168 14.65 5.58 -5.95
N GLU A 169 15.89 6.04 -5.71
CA GLU A 169 16.75 5.54 -4.63
C GLU A 169 16.09 5.70 -3.25
N MET A 170 15.53 6.86 -2.96
CA MET A 170 14.81 7.11 -1.70
C MET A 170 13.62 6.16 -1.52
N LEU A 171 12.88 5.87 -2.60
CA LEU A 171 11.77 4.92 -2.57
C LEU A 171 12.24 3.49 -2.29
N VAL A 172 13.36 3.09 -2.88
CA VAL A 172 13.99 1.77 -2.63
C VAL A 172 14.44 1.67 -1.17
N GLU A 173 15.10 2.69 -0.64
CA GLU A 173 15.52 2.71 0.77
C GLU A 173 14.30 2.69 1.73
N THR A 174 13.24 3.41 1.39
CA THR A 174 11.97 3.32 2.14
C THR A 174 11.42 1.89 2.13
N ALA A 175 11.43 1.23 0.97
CA ALA A 175 10.94 -0.14 0.84
C ALA A 175 11.82 -1.14 1.61
N ARG A 176 13.14 -0.97 1.59
CA ARG A 176 14.08 -1.79 2.39
C ARG A 176 13.85 -1.62 3.88
N ALA A 177 13.65 -0.39 4.35
CA ALA A 177 13.42 -0.11 5.76
C ALA A 177 12.08 -0.69 6.26
N ILE A 178 11.01 -0.59 5.47
CA ILE A 178 9.69 -1.16 5.79
C ILE A 178 9.70 -2.68 5.68
N ASN A 179 10.43 -3.24 4.72
CA ASN A 179 10.61 -4.66 4.49
C ASN A 179 9.29 -5.47 4.50
N PRO A 180 8.36 -5.25 3.56
CA PRO A 180 7.09 -5.95 3.54
C PRO A 180 7.29 -7.45 3.31
N GLN A 181 6.64 -8.29 4.14
CA GLN A 181 6.73 -9.74 4.03
C GLN A 181 5.92 -10.30 2.86
N LEU A 182 4.89 -9.56 2.44
CA LEU A 182 4.04 -9.94 1.30
C LEU A 182 3.59 -8.68 0.55
N THR A 183 3.62 -8.76 -0.79
CA THR A 183 3.04 -7.73 -1.66
C THR A 183 2.03 -8.38 -2.60
N ILE A 184 0.77 -7.96 -2.53
CA ILE A 184 -0.32 -8.40 -3.43
C ILE A 184 -0.78 -7.18 -4.23
N ILE A 185 -0.56 -7.23 -5.53
CA ILE A 185 -0.81 -6.09 -6.43
C ILE A 185 -2.25 -6.14 -6.96
N ASP A 186 -3.03 -5.08 -6.71
CA ASP A 186 -4.33 -4.89 -7.35
C ASP A 186 -4.15 -4.43 -8.80
N GLY A 187 -4.24 -5.38 -9.71
CA GLY A 187 -4.20 -5.21 -11.16
C GLY A 187 -5.49 -5.64 -11.85
N ILE A 188 -6.61 -5.87 -11.14
CA ILE A 188 -7.89 -6.27 -11.75
C ILE A 188 -8.35 -5.21 -12.75
N ILE A 189 -8.33 -3.95 -12.34
CA ILE A 189 -8.49 -2.79 -13.20
C ILE A 189 -7.33 -1.85 -12.85
N GLY A 190 -6.43 -1.62 -13.75
CA GLY A 190 -5.36 -0.63 -13.59
C GLY A 190 -5.83 0.77 -13.98
N GLN A 191 -4.94 1.76 -13.85
CA GLN A 191 -5.15 3.10 -14.34
C GLN A 191 -4.04 3.46 -15.32
N GLU A 192 -4.40 3.94 -16.48
CA GLU A 192 -3.48 4.35 -17.55
C GLU A 192 -3.61 5.85 -17.86
N GLY A 193 -2.56 6.46 -18.42
CA GLY A 193 -2.56 7.87 -18.85
C GLY A 193 -2.05 8.81 -17.78
N ASN A 194 -2.77 9.89 -17.49
CA ASN A 194 -2.32 11.00 -16.65
C ASN A 194 -2.46 10.68 -15.14
N GLY A 195 -1.70 9.66 -14.68
CA GLY A 195 -1.67 9.27 -13.25
C GLY A 195 -0.92 10.29 -12.36
N PRO A 196 -1.09 10.17 -11.04
CA PRO A 196 -1.71 9.08 -10.31
C PRO A 196 -3.23 9.20 -10.08
N ILE A 197 -3.88 10.30 -10.49
CA ILE A 197 -5.32 10.57 -10.21
C ILE A 197 -6.11 10.74 -11.52
N GLY A 198 -5.52 11.37 -12.52
CA GLY A 198 -6.19 11.80 -13.75
C GLY A 198 -6.26 10.76 -14.88
N GLY A 199 -5.74 9.56 -14.66
CA GLY A 199 -5.79 8.50 -15.67
C GLY A 199 -7.16 7.85 -15.83
N GLU A 200 -7.29 6.98 -16.82
CA GLU A 200 -8.51 6.24 -17.14
C GLU A 200 -8.39 4.77 -16.71
N PRO A 201 -9.50 4.14 -16.30
CA PRO A 201 -9.51 2.72 -15.96
C PRO A 201 -9.14 1.85 -17.15
N ARG A 202 -8.31 0.83 -16.92
CA ARG A 202 -7.96 -0.18 -17.91
C ARG A 202 -8.01 -1.58 -17.29
N HIS A 203 -8.75 -2.48 -17.94
CA HIS A 203 -8.72 -3.88 -17.57
C HIS A 203 -7.38 -4.50 -17.98
N LEU A 204 -6.66 -5.03 -16.99
CA LEU A 204 -5.37 -5.68 -17.19
C LEU A 204 -5.58 -7.21 -17.30
N ARG A 205 -6.55 -7.64 -18.10
CA ARG A 205 -6.66 -9.06 -18.45
C ARG A 205 -5.50 -9.43 -19.37
N SER A 206 -4.84 -10.55 -19.07
CA SER A 206 -4.12 -11.28 -20.10
C SER A 206 -5.13 -11.62 -21.20
N GLU A 207 -4.99 -11.02 -22.38
CA GLU A 207 -5.63 -11.56 -23.56
C GLU A 207 -4.98 -12.93 -23.76
N GLU A 208 -5.74 -14.00 -23.55
CA GLU A 208 -5.38 -15.30 -24.07
C GLU A 208 -5.41 -15.13 -25.59
N HIS A 209 -4.25 -15.04 -26.20
CA HIS A 209 -4.13 -15.16 -27.64
C HIS A 209 -4.48 -16.59 -28.00
N THR A 210 -5.74 -16.79 -28.45
CA THR A 210 -6.16 -17.98 -29.15
C THR A 210 -5.50 -18.04 -30.51
#